data_fc9e0d7195b72eefab2d46a2e3a36997
#
_entry.id   fc9e0d7195b72eefab2d46a2e3a36997
#
_cell.length_a   1.000
_cell.length_b   1.000
_cell.length_c   1.000
_cell.angle_alpha   90.00
_cell.angle_beta   90.00
_cell.angle_gamma   90.00
#
_symmetry.space_group_name_H-M   'P 1'
#
loop_
_entity.id
_entity.type
_entity.pdbx_description
1 polymer ?
#
loop_
_entity_poly.entity_id
_entity_poly.type
_entity_poly.pdbx_seq_one_letter_code
_entity_poly.pdbx_strand_id
1 'polypeptide(L)'
;MTEQEISNTETFQLITKCVEDVERRQLNIAGGRSDWVSLSYEFASIGECGRDLFHRCAQLDSSYQYNENEGLFTYALRRGNRTSIGALINRFKRVGVDVAAIRKEIGNVPFVPISRPAIVYTPSYHFIEPDIIKRLQGQRNTFVDFLHTLFDDSPKVDAGIERYCIGGDSHGRTIFPNIDQEGRCVGGAVIPYLVNGHRDKSKGASNIHAELRRKDKTLPQQADQVLFGSHLLRLYPDASVGVVESQKSAVILSITYPDMVWLATAGLTNFNERLLAPIYDRNVVCYPDFNGVQEWTERAKQLPFKNVRISDWWRYAQDEKEDITDVVIRAIQQEKAPYNIPDFIQDNFSQEAILDLCRLFQLDVVNTEPQQWQPRPKREKRETIMDRLRKEGVYV
;
A
#
# COMPACT_ATOMS: atom_id res chain seq x y z
N MET A 1 10.68 32.47 8.44
CA MET A 1 11.47 33.11 7.40
C MET A 1 10.57 33.35 6.19
N THR A 2 10.51 34.58 5.69
CA THR A 2 9.82 34.90 4.44
C THR A 2 10.61 34.39 3.22
N GLU A 3 9.99 34.25 2.04
CA GLU A 3 10.73 33.88 0.81
C GLU A 3 11.90 34.82 0.54
N GLN A 4 11.80 36.09 0.95
CA GLN A 4 12.85 37.10 0.82
C GLN A 4 14.05 36.82 1.76
N GLU A 5 13.80 36.32 2.95
CA GLU A 5 14.86 35.93 3.90
C GLU A 5 15.59 34.67 3.43
N ILE A 6 14.88 33.73 2.79
CA ILE A 6 15.49 32.53 2.23
C ILE A 6 16.34 32.89 0.99
N SER A 7 15.84 33.79 0.13
CA SER A 7 16.55 34.20 -1.08
C SER A 7 17.83 34.99 -0.78
N ASN A 8 17.93 35.55 0.40
CA ASN A 8 19.14 36.28 0.85
C ASN A 8 20.12 35.41 1.65
N THR A 9 19.84 34.09 1.81
CA THR A 9 20.78 33.21 2.50
C THR A 9 21.98 32.89 1.61
N GLU A 10 23.14 32.77 2.19
CA GLU A 10 24.38 32.44 1.50
C GLU A 10 24.33 31.06 0.83
N THR A 11 23.52 30.13 1.35
CA THR A 11 23.26 28.85 0.69
C THR A 11 22.50 29.02 -0.61
N PHE A 12 21.50 29.90 -0.66
CA PHE A 12 20.76 30.21 -1.89
C PHE A 12 21.67 30.92 -2.90
N GLN A 13 22.51 31.85 -2.44
CA GLN A 13 23.52 32.50 -3.29
C GLN A 13 24.51 31.49 -3.88
N LEU A 14 24.97 30.53 -3.08
CA LEU A 14 25.86 29.46 -3.55
C LEU A 14 25.20 28.62 -4.63
N ILE A 15 23.95 28.19 -4.42
CA ILE A 15 23.22 27.38 -5.39
C ILE A 15 22.97 28.19 -6.66
N THR A 16 22.57 29.47 -6.55
CA THR A 16 22.38 30.37 -7.68
C THR A 16 23.66 30.50 -8.51
N LYS A 17 24.79 30.72 -7.88
CA LYS A 17 26.09 30.79 -8.55
C LYS A 17 26.49 29.48 -9.23
N CYS A 18 26.19 28.34 -8.60
CA CYS A 18 26.41 27.02 -9.23
C CYS A 18 25.53 26.87 -10.47
N VAL A 19 24.27 27.32 -10.44
CA VAL A 19 23.36 27.28 -11.60
C VAL A 19 23.89 28.20 -12.71
N GLU A 20 24.33 29.42 -12.38
CA GLU A 20 24.95 30.35 -13.36
C GLU A 20 26.18 29.71 -14.05
N ASP A 21 27.02 28.95 -13.31
CA ASP A 21 28.17 28.25 -13.91
C ASP A 21 27.73 27.10 -14.82
N VAL A 22 26.70 26.35 -14.42
CA VAL A 22 26.08 25.29 -15.21
C VAL A 22 25.52 25.84 -16.54
N GLU A 23 24.77 26.95 -16.49
CA GLU A 23 24.22 27.61 -17.66
C GLU A 23 25.32 28.15 -18.58
N ARG A 24 26.27 28.86 -18.00
CA ARG A 24 27.39 29.46 -18.75
C ARG A 24 28.19 28.40 -19.51
N ARG A 25 28.36 27.20 -18.90
CA ARG A 25 29.12 26.08 -19.46
C ARG A 25 28.24 25.08 -20.21
N GLN A 26 26.92 25.31 -20.27
CA GLN A 26 25.94 24.44 -20.93
C GLN A 26 26.02 22.99 -20.43
N LEU A 27 26.16 22.80 -19.10
CA LEU A 27 26.29 21.49 -18.50
C LEU A 27 24.92 20.89 -18.26
N ASN A 28 24.60 19.75 -18.92
CA ASN A 28 23.39 19.01 -18.59
C ASN A 28 23.57 18.27 -17.26
N ILE A 29 22.83 18.70 -16.23
CA ILE A 29 22.86 18.06 -14.90
C ILE A 29 21.72 17.07 -14.69
N ALA A 30 20.88 16.87 -15.72
CA ALA A 30 19.70 16.00 -15.70
C ALA A 30 19.78 14.98 -16.84
N GLY A 31 20.44 13.84 -16.59
CA GLY A 31 20.72 12.82 -17.60
C GLY A 31 19.57 11.85 -17.92
N GLY A 32 18.29 12.30 -17.89
CA GLY A 32 17.12 11.49 -18.19
C GLY A 32 16.00 11.61 -17.16
N ARG A 33 14.86 10.95 -17.42
CA ARG A 33 13.62 11.12 -16.65
C ARG A 33 13.76 10.79 -15.15
N SER A 34 14.52 9.78 -14.78
CA SER A 34 14.80 9.43 -13.37
C SER A 34 15.59 10.53 -12.67
N ASP A 35 16.52 11.14 -13.37
CA ASP A 35 17.34 12.25 -12.88
C ASP A 35 16.52 13.53 -12.73
N TRP A 36 15.55 13.79 -13.59
CA TRP A 36 14.65 14.93 -13.46
C TRP A 36 13.81 14.87 -12.18
N VAL A 37 13.30 13.67 -11.85
CA VAL A 37 12.58 13.45 -10.59
C VAL A 37 13.51 13.75 -9.40
N SER A 38 14.73 13.24 -9.40
CA SER A 38 15.71 13.50 -8.34
C SER A 38 16.07 14.98 -8.26
N LEU A 39 16.33 15.61 -9.40
CA LEU A 39 16.66 17.03 -9.51
C LEU A 39 15.55 17.94 -8.97
N SER A 40 14.27 17.60 -9.27
CA SER A 40 13.13 18.35 -8.76
C SER A 40 13.06 18.31 -7.23
N TYR A 41 13.31 17.17 -6.60
CA TYR A 41 13.38 17.05 -5.14
C TYR A 41 14.58 17.80 -4.56
N GLU A 42 15.76 17.74 -5.22
CA GLU A 42 16.97 18.43 -4.78
C GLU A 42 16.75 19.94 -4.75
N PHE A 43 16.19 20.54 -5.79
CA PHE A 43 15.84 21.97 -5.80
C PHE A 43 14.65 22.30 -4.88
N ALA A 44 13.65 21.45 -4.78
CA ALA A 44 12.54 21.64 -3.84
C ALA A 44 13.02 21.64 -2.37
N SER A 45 14.23 21.11 -2.09
CA SER A 45 14.83 21.15 -0.75
C SER A 45 15.16 22.55 -0.26
N ILE A 46 15.23 23.54 -1.13
CA ILE A 46 15.36 24.97 -0.78
C ILE A 46 14.03 25.74 -0.85
N GLY A 47 12.92 25.03 -0.97
CA GLY A 47 11.59 25.65 -1.00
C GLY A 47 11.18 26.17 -2.36
N GLU A 48 10.18 27.06 -2.37
CA GLU A 48 9.64 27.64 -3.60
C GLU A 48 10.69 28.43 -4.39
N CYS A 49 11.63 29.07 -3.72
CA CYS A 49 12.73 29.80 -4.37
C CYS A 49 13.66 28.91 -5.23
N GLY A 50 13.58 27.58 -5.07
CA GLY A 50 14.28 26.65 -5.95
C GLY A 50 13.62 26.42 -7.32
N ARG A 51 12.40 26.85 -7.53
CA ARG A 51 11.61 26.60 -8.74
C ARG A 51 12.28 27.17 -10.00
N ASP A 52 12.61 28.45 -9.99
CA ASP A 52 13.29 29.09 -11.10
C ASP A 52 14.64 28.42 -11.41
N LEU A 53 15.43 28.16 -10.38
CA LEU A 53 16.73 27.50 -10.51
C LEU A 53 16.61 26.07 -11.09
N PHE A 54 15.56 25.34 -10.70
CA PHE A 54 15.25 24.03 -11.27
C PHE A 54 14.97 24.10 -12.76
N HIS A 55 14.08 25.01 -13.18
CA HIS A 55 13.73 25.19 -14.59
C HIS A 55 14.93 25.63 -15.43
N ARG A 56 15.75 26.53 -14.92
CA ARG A 56 16.99 26.97 -15.58
C ARG A 56 17.94 25.81 -15.86
N CYS A 57 18.14 24.94 -14.89
CA CYS A 57 18.95 23.73 -15.07
C CYS A 57 18.28 22.71 -16.00
N ALA A 58 16.97 22.48 -15.86
CA ALA A 58 16.24 21.51 -16.65
C ALA A 58 16.17 21.88 -18.15
N GLN A 59 16.15 23.17 -18.47
CA GLN A 59 16.14 23.69 -19.86
C GLN A 59 17.41 23.35 -20.65
N LEU A 60 18.49 22.96 -19.99
CA LEU A 60 19.71 22.52 -20.65
C LEU A 60 19.60 21.11 -21.25
N ASP A 61 18.53 20.40 -20.93
CA ASP A 61 18.22 19.11 -21.56
C ASP A 61 17.28 19.32 -22.76
N SER A 62 17.62 18.72 -23.91
CA SER A 62 16.88 18.87 -25.15
C SER A 62 15.45 18.34 -25.11
N SER A 63 15.12 17.48 -24.13
CA SER A 63 13.79 16.92 -23.95
C SER A 63 12.94 17.72 -22.94
N TYR A 64 13.42 18.89 -22.50
CA TYR A 64 12.71 19.73 -21.53
C TYR A 64 11.31 20.14 -22.03
N GLN A 65 10.32 19.98 -21.17
CA GLN A 65 8.95 20.46 -21.36
C GLN A 65 8.47 21.17 -20.10
N TYR A 66 8.16 22.47 -20.20
CA TYR A 66 7.82 23.29 -19.05
C TYR A 66 6.72 22.69 -18.18
N ASN A 67 5.57 22.34 -18.78
CA ASN A 67 4.40 21.85 -18.02
C ASN A 67 4.68 20.53 -17.29
N GLU A 68 5.49 19.65 -17.87
CA GLU A 68 5.87 18.38 -17.24
C GLU A 68 6.82 18.62 -16.06
N ASN A 69 7.83 19.45 -16.25
CA ASN A 69 8.81 19.79 -15.23
C ASN A 69 8.19 20.62 -14.10
N GLU A 70 7.30 21.54 -14.41
CA GLU A 70 6.52 22.29 -13.43
C GLU A 70 5.67 21.36 -12.55
N GLY A 71 5.07 20.33 -13.15
CA GLY A 71 4.36 19.28 -12.42
C GLY A 71 5.28 18.50 -11.49
N LEU A 72 6.48 18.13 -11.93
CA LEU A 72 7.48 17.42 -11.11
C LEU A 72 7.94 18.26 -9.93
N PHE A 73 8.28 19.54 -10.15
CA PHE A 73 8.73 20.41 -9.07
C PHE A 73 7.62 20.66 -8.04
N THR A 74 6.41 20.97 -8.50
CA THR A 74 5.25 21.16 -7.63
C THR A 74 4.95 19.91 -6.82
N TYR A 75 5.08 18.71 -7.41
CA TYR A 75 4.94 17.45 -6.72
C TYR A 75 6.03 17.25 -5.67
N ALA A 76 7.30 17.51 -6.02
CA ALA A 76 8.43 17.39 -5.11
C ALA A 76 8.28 18.34 -3.90
N LEU A 77 7.87 19.58 -4.15
CA LEU A 77 7.65 20.60 -3.12
C LEU A 77 6.56 20.17 -2.13
N ARG A 78 5.45 19.60 -2.64
CA ARG A 78 4.33 19.11 -1.81
C ARG A 78 4.70 17.87 -0.98
N ARG A 79 5.50 16.97 -1.53
CA ARG A 79 5.89 15.73 -0.86
C ARG A 79 6.94 15.90 0.23
N GLY A 80 7.62 17.03 0.28
CA GLY A 80 8.66 17.29 1.27
C GLY A 80 9.88 16.36 1.10
N ASN A 81 10.74 16.37 2.09
CA ASN A 81 12.10 15.84 2.12
C ASN A 81 12.32 14.38 1.70
N ARG A 82 12.70 14.16 0.44
CA ARG A 82 13.37 12.91 0.04
C ARG A 82 14.88 13.09 -0.21
N THR A 83 15.37 14.32 -0.14
CA THR A 83 16.78 14.62 -0.42
C THR A 83 17.23 15.90 0.31
N SER A 84 18.49 16.24 0.24
CA SER A 84 19.09 17.37 0.95
C SER A 84 19.81 18.32 -0.01
N ILE A 85 20.03 19.55 0.44
CA ILE A 85 20.89 20.53 -0.26
C ILE A 85 22.28 19.94 -0.54
N GLY A 86 22.77 19.06 0.34
CA GLY A 86 24.03 18.34 0.13
C GLY A 86 24.01 17.44 -1.11
N ALA A 87 22.87 16.84 -1.45
CA ALA A 87 22.71 16.05 -2.68
C ALA A 87 22.83 16.94 -3.91
N LEU A 88 22.17 18.11 -3.92
CA LEU A 88 22.25 19.09 -5.00
C LEU A 88 23.69 19.59 -5.19
N ILE A 89 24.38 19.94 -4.11
CA ILE A 89 25.78 20.34 -4.15
C ILE A 89 26.67 19.23 -4.73
N ASN A 90 26.44 17.99 -4.35
CA ASN A 90 27.18 16.85 -4.90
C ASN A 90 26.89 16.64 -6.39
N ARG A 91 25.68 16.92 -6.85
CA ARG A 91 25.33 16.88 -8.27
C ARG A 91 26.14 17.93 -9.06
N PHE A 92 26.21 19.17 -8.59
CA PHE A 92 27.04 20.19 -9.22
C PHE A 92 28.51 19.78 -9.31
N LYS A 93 29.09 19.21 -8.22
CA LYS A 93 30.45 18.68 -8.23
C LYS A 93 30.68 17.58 -9.26
N ARG A 94 29.71 16.67 -9.43
CA ARG A 94 29.81 15.57 -10.40
C ARG A 94 29.91 16.04 -11.84
N VAL A 95 29.25 17.15 -12.17
CA VAL A 95 29.32 17.74 -13.52
C VAL A 95 30.48 18.72 -13.66
N GLY A 96 31.36 18.80 -12.67
CA GLY A 96 32.61 19.58 -12.73
C GLY A 96 32.45 21.06 -12.37
N VAL A 97 31.40 21.44 -11.62
CA VAL A 97 31.31 22.78 -11.01
C VAL A 97 32.25 22.85 -9.83
N ASP A 98 33.13 23.86 -9.81
CA ASP A 98 34.04 24.12 -8.67
C ASP A 98 33.27 24.85 -7.55
N VAL A 99 32.50 24.08 -6.80
CA VAL A 99 31.70 24.59 -5.68
C VAL A 99 32.59 25.21 -4.60
N ALA A 100 33.87 24.76 -4.47
CA ALA A 100 34.78 25.30 -3.48
C ALA A 100 35.26 26.70 -3.86
N ALA A 101 35.60 26.92 -5.13
CA ALA A 101 35.98 28.25 -5.65
C ALA A 101 34.78 29.22 -5.52
N ILE A 102 33.60 28.82 -5.95
CA ILE A 102 32.35 29.63 -5.85
C ILE A 102 32.09 30.01 -4.37
N ARG A 103 32.22 29.07 -3.45
CA ARG A 103 32.03 29.35 -2.01
C ARG A 103 33.05 30.35 -1.48
N LYS A 104 34.25 30.31 -1.99
CA LYS A 104 35.32 31.26 -1.61
C LYS A 104 35.05 32.66 -2.13
N GLU A 105 34.41 32.81 -3.31
CA GLU A 105 33.95 34.09 -3.85
C GLU A 105 32.81 34.72 -3.04
N ILE A 106 31.88 33.92 -2.55
CA ILE A 106 30.73 34.39 -1.76
C ILE A 106 31.13 34.80 -0.34
N GLY A 107 32.32 34.40 0.12
CA GLY A 107 32.80 34.59 1.48
C GLY A 107 32.76 33.29 2.30
N ASN A 108 33.52 33.25 3.36
CA ASN A 108 33.71 32.02 4.18
C ASN A 108 32.53 31.85 5.12
N VAL A 109 31.46 31.28 4.62
CA VAL A 109 30.21 31.15 5.34
C VAL A 109 29.99 29.71 5.79
N PRO A 110 29.76 29.46 7.10
CA PRO A 110 29.38 28.14 7.58
C PRO A 110 28.06 27.71 6.95
N PHE A 111 27.96 26.42 6.55
CA PHE A 111 26.70 25.81 6.18
C PHE A 111 25.73 25.93 7.36
N VAL A 112 24.78 26.81 7.26
CA VAL A 112 23.62 26.84 8.16
C VAL A 112 22.57 25.93 7.53
N PRO A 113 22.19 24.83 8.17
CA PRO A 113 21.05 24.07 7.72
C PRO A 113 19.86 25.03 7.70
N ILE A 114 19.25 25.25 6.53
CA ILE A 114 17.99 25.99 6.46
C ILE A 114 17.01 25.19 7.29
N SER A 115 16.71 25.67 8.50
CA SER A 115 15.57 25.11 9.25
C SER A 115 14.35 25.41 8.39
N ARG A 116 13.75 24.36 7.84
CA ARG A 116 12.56 24.52 7.01
C ARG A 116 11.49 25.15 7.86
N PRO A 117 10.79 26.18 7.36
CA PRO A 117 9.50 26.46 7.88
C PRO A 117 8.74 25.12 7.75
N ALA A 118 8.18 24.64 8.88
CA ALA A 118 7.22 23.58 8.79
C ALA A 118 6.20 24.05 7.76
N ILE A 119 6.19 23.40 6.58
CA ILE A 119 5.12 23.64 5.63
C ILE A 119 3.90 23.17 6.40
N VAL A 120 3.16 24.12 6.94
CA VAL A 120 1.82 23.87 7.46
C VAL A 120 1.03 23.52 6.21
N TYR A 121 1.11 22.24 5.86
CA TYR A 121 0.29 21.68 4.80
C TYR A 121 -1.14 21.85 5.28
N THR A 122 -1.81 22.87 4.80
CA THR A 122 -3.26 22.94 4.86
C THR A 122 -3.73 22.10 3.68
N PRO A 123 -4.18 20.87 3.91
CA PRO A 123 -4.59 20.02 2.82
C PRO A 123 -5.82 20.67 2.18
N SER A 124 -5.70 21.12 0.94
CA SER A 124 -6.86 21.44 0.12
C SER A 124 -7.46 20.09 -0.30
N TYR A 125 -8.25 19.49 0.60
CA TYR A 125 -8.94 18.24 0.30
C TYR A 125 -9.99 18.50 -0.76
N HIS A 126 -9.88 17.81 -1.87
CA HIS A 126 -11.00 17.66 -2.78
C HIS A 126 -11.71 16.36 -2.45
N PHE A 127 -12.84 16.48 -1.78
CA PHE A 127 -13.66 15.32 -1.42
C PHE A 127 -14.47 14.87 -2.63
N ILE A 128 -14.58 13.56 -2.78
CA ILE A 128 -15.48 12.96 -3.76
C ILE A 128 -16.89 13.00 -3.17
N GLU A 129 -17.83 13.52 -3.94
CA GLU A 129 -19.22 13.65 -3.51
C GLU A 129 -19.80 12.29 -3.07
N PRO A 130 -20.49 12.22 -1.92
CA PRO A 130 -21.04 10.99 -1.37
C PRO A 130 -21.98 10.24 -2.34
N ASP A 131 -22.71 10.95 -3.18
CA ASP A 131 -23.60 10.36 -4.17
C ASP A 131 -22.86 9.60 -5.28
N ILE A 132 -21.61 9.99 -5.57
CA ILE A 132 -20.76 9.25 -6.49
C ILE A 132 -20.42 7.89 -5.87
N ILE A 133 -20.00 7.88 -4.60
CA ILE A 133 -19.66 6.65 -3.90
C ILE A 133 -20.85 5.73 -3.77
N LYS A 134 -22.03 6.23 -3.37
CA LYS A 134 -23.27 5.45 -3.28
C LYS A 134 -23.64 4.78 -4.61
N ARG A 135 -23.50 5.49 -5.73
CA ARG A 135 -23.79 4.91 -7.07
C ARG A 135 -22.82 3.81 -7.46
N LEU A 136 -21.59 3.84 -6.96
CA LEU A 136 -20.56 2.85 -7.27
C LEU A 136 -20.72 1.59 -6.39
N GLN A 137 -21.22 1.70 -5.17
CA GLN A 137 -21.37 0.58 -4.23
C GLN A 137 -22.31 -0.53 -4.74
N GLY A 138 -23.34 -0.21 -5.48
CA GLY A 138 -24.28 -1.21 -6.02
C GLY A 138 -23.83 -1.90 -7.30
N GLN A 139 -22.66 -1.58 -7.84
CA GLN A 139 -22.19 -2.13 -9.11
C GLN A 139 -21.48 -3.47 -8.91
N ARG A 140 -21.88 -4.46 -9.71
CA ARG A 140 -21.24 -5.78 -9.74
C ARG A 140 -19.78 -5.66 -10.17
N ASN A 141 -18.90 -6.38 -9.49
CA ASN A 141 -17.49 -6.44 -9.86
C ASN A 141 -16.88 -7.81 -9.53
N THR A 142 -15.82 -8.17 -10.23
CA THR A 142 -15.20 -9.50 -10.16
C THR A 142 -14.66 -9.85 -8.77
N PHE A 143 -14.20 -8.87 -8.00
CA PHE A 143 -13.69 -9.13 -6.64
C PHE A 143 -14.80 -9.49 -5.67
N VAL A 144 -15.96 -8.83 -5.76
CA VAL A 144 -17.15 -9.16 -4.96
C VAL A 144 -17.65 -10.57 -5.32
N ASP A 145 -17.71 -10.90 -6.62
CA ASP A 145 -18.06 -12.25 -7.05
C ASP A 145 -17.07 -13.30 -6.50
N PHE A 146 -15.77 -12.99 -6.47
CA PHE A 146 -14.75 -13.84 -5.86
C PHE A 146 -14.98 -14.01 -4.35
N LEU A 147 -15.29 -12.95 -3.61
CA LEU A 147 -15.55 -13.05 -2.18
C LEU A 147 -16.73 -13.98 -1.87
N HIS A 148 -17.83 -13.88 -2.62
CA HIS A 148 -18.97 -14.78 -2.47
C HIS A 148 -18.64 -16.23 -2.86
N THR A 149 -17.66 -16.45 -3.73
CA THR A 149 -17.16 -17.81 -4.03
C THR A 149 -16.25 -18.33 -2.94
N LEU A 150 -15.41 -17.44 -2.36
CA LEU A 150 -14.47 -17.81 -1.31
C LEU A 150 -15.15 -18.12 0.02
N PHE A 151 -16.16 -17.36 0.39
CA PHE A 151 -16.87 -17.51 1.67
C PHE A 151 -18.26 -18.11 1.45
N ASP A 152 -18.69 -19.04 2.30
CA ASP A 152 -20.05 -19.62 2.24
C ASP A 152 -21.09 -18.75 2.95
N ASP A 153 -20.66 -17.74 3.71
CA ASP A 153 -21.49 -16.83 4.50
C ASP A 153 -21.69 -15.52 3.75
N SER A 154 -22.68 -15.49 2.85
CA SER A 154 -23.02 -14.29 2.08
C SER A 154 -23.33 -13.06 2.95
N PRO A 155 -24.11 -13.13 4.05
CA PRO A 155 -24.33 -11.99 4.92
C PRO A 155 -23.03 -11.42 5.52
N LYS A 156 -22.07 -12.28 5.87
CA LYS A 156 -20.77 -11.86 6.38
C LYS A 156 -19.92 -11.17 5.31
N VAL A 157 -19.99 -11.65 4.07
CA VAL A 157 -19.34 -11.03 2.91
C VAL A 157 -19.95 -9.67 2.63
N ASP A 158 -21.29 -9.59 2.57
CA ASP A 158 -22.00 -8.34 2.32
C ASP A 158 -21.68 -7.28 3.39
N ALA A 159 -21.64 -7.67 4.67
CA ALA A 159 -21.23 -6.80 5.76
C ALA A 159 -19.79 -6.30 5.61
N GLY A 160 -18.86 -7.13 5.11
CA GLY A 160 -17.50 -6.74 4.81
C GLY A 160 -17.41 -5.75 3.64
N ILE A 161 -18.17 -5.98 2.58
CA ILE A 161 -18.27 -5.10 1.42
C ILE A 161 -18.84 -3.73 1.81
N GLU A 162 -19.91 -3.72 2.60
CA GLU A 162 -20.53 -2.50 3.11
C GLU A 162 -19.59 -1.73 4.04
N ARG A 163 -18.94 -2.43 4.97
CA ARG A 163 -17.98 -1.87 5.94
C ARG A 163 -16.89 -1.03 5.25
N TYR A 164 -16.39 -1.46 4.10
CA TYR A 164 -15.34 -0.76 3.34
C TYR A 164 -15.90 0.04 2.16
N CYS A 165 -17.20 0.13 2.01
CA CYS A 165 -17.85 0.84 0.90
C CYS A 165 -17.35 0.38 -0.48
N ILE A 166 -17.10 -0.94 -0.63
CA ILE A 166 -16.57 -1.50 -1.87
C ILE A 166 -17.57 -1.30 -3.00
N GLY A 167 -17.08 -0.82 -4.12
CA GLY A 167 -17.89 -0.56 -5.30
C GLY A 167 -17.33 -1.18 -6.56
N GLY A 168 -18.03 -0.97 -7.65
CA GLY A 168 -17.62 -1.37 -9.00
C GLY A 168 -17.85 -0.27 -10.02
N ASP A 169 -17.23 -0.39 -11.17
CA ASP A 169 -17.51 0.46 -12.31
C ASP A 169 -18.19 -0.32 -13.44
N SER A 170 -18.57 0.37 -14.51
CA SER A 170 -19.22 -0.23 -15.68
C SER A 170 -18.37 -1.27 -16.43
N HIS A 171 -17.08 -1.38 -16.11
CA HIS A 171 -16.17 -2.36 -16.68
C HIS A 171 -15.89 -3.55 -15.74
N GLY A 172 -16.62 -3.64 -14.61
CA GLY A 172 -16.45 -4.69 -13.61
C GLY A 172 -15.17 -4.57 -12.79
N ARG A 173 -14.47 -3.42 -12.82
CA ARG A 173 -13.31 -3.14 -11.97
C ARG A 173 -13.79 -2.83 -10.56
N THR A 174 -13.02 -3.25 -9.58
CA THR A 174 -13.33 -3.01 -8.17
C THR A 174 -12.85 -1.62 -7.74
N ILE A 175 -13.69 -0.92 -7.01
CA ILE A 175 -13.40 0.40 -6.44
C ILE A 175 -13.22 0.27 -4.94
N PHE A 176 -12.06 0.70 -4.45
CA PHE A 176 -11.71 0.76 -3.03
C PHE A 176 -11.62 2.23 -2.62
N PRO A 177 -12.69 2.82 -2.08
CA PRO A 177 -12.67 4.23 -1.70
C PRO A 177 -11.80 4.44 -0.46
N ASN A 178 -10.97 5.49 -0.49
CA ASN A 178 -10.25 5.97 0.68
C ASN A 178 -11.13 6.96 1.42
N ILE A 179 -11.63 6.56 2.57
CA ILE A 179 -12.53 7.37 3.41
C ILE A 179 -11.76 7.74 4.67
N ASP A 180 -11.73 9.04 5.00
CA ASP A 180 -11.07 9.55 6.19
C ASP A 180 -11.88 9.27 7.47
N GLN A 181 -11.36 9.66 8.62
CA GLN A 181 -12.04 9.44 9.90
C GLN A 181 -13.31 10.26 10.07
N GLU A 182 -13.46 11.33 9.30
CA GLU A 182 -14.67 12.17 9.26
C GLU A 182 -15.74 11.61 8.32
N GLY A 183 -15.45 10.50 7.63
CA GLY A 183 -16.37 9.84 6.71
C GLY A 183 -16.38 10.44 5.29
N ARG A 184 -15.40 11.28 4.95
CA ARG A 184 -15.30 11.93 3.65
C ARG A 184 -14.42 11.10 2.71
N CYS A 185 -14.85 10.88 1.48
CA CYS A 185 -14.05 10.18 0.50
C CYS A 185 -13.00 11.10 -0.10
N VAL A 186 -11.72 10.82 0.16
CA VAL A 186 -10.58 11.62 -0.31
C VAL A 186 -9.94 11.04 -1.58
N GLY A 187 -10.39 9.87 -2.04
CA GLY A 187 -9.85 9.18 -3.20
C GLY A 187 -10.15 7.70 -3.20
N GLY A 188 -9.28 6.92 -3.82
CA GLY A 188 -9.39 5.46 -3.80
C GLY A 188 -8.81 4.81 -5.03
N ALA A 189 -8.60 3.50 -4.95
CA ALA A 189 -8.07 2.69 -6.03
C ALA A 189 -9.19 2.10 -6.89
N VAL A 190 -8.91 1.96 -8.19
CA VAL A 190 -9.76 1.26 -9.16
C VAL A 190 -8.92 0.13 -9.73
N ILE A 191 -9.23 -1.11 -9.35
CA ILE A 191 -8.38 -2.27 -9.61
C ILE A 191 -9.18 -3.35 -10.34
N PRO A 192 -8.71 -3.84 -11.50
CA PRO A 192 -9.27 -5.01 -12.15
C PRO A 192 -8.79 -6.30 -11.48
N TYR A 193 -9.72 -7.23 -11.24
CA TYR A 193 -9.43 -8.57 -10.72
C TYR A 193 -9.87 -9.65 -11.68
N LEU A 194 -9.21 -10.80 -11.61
CA LEU A 194 -9.61 -12.05 -12.23
C LEU A 194 -10.61 -12.78 -11.31
N VAL A 195 -11.32 -13.76 -11.85
CA VAL A 195 -12.29 -14.58 -11.12
C VAL A 195 -11.71 -15.35 -9.93
N ASN A 196 -10.41 -15.59 -9.93
CA ASN A 196 -9.68 -16.24 -8.84
C ASN A 196 -9.16 -15.27 -7.76
N GLY A 197 -9.57 -13.99 -7.80
CA GLY A 197 -9.17 -12.98 -6.82
C GLY A 197 -7.77 -12.40 -7.01
N HIS A 198 -7.02 -12.81 -8.04
CA HIS A 198 -5.76 -12.16 -8.37
C HIS A 198 -5.99 -10.90 -9.21
N ARG A 199 -5.11 -9.92 -9.02
CA ARG A 199 -5.13 -8.70 -9.83
C ARG A 199 -4.91 -9.01 -11.31
N ASP A 200 -5.76 -8.51 -12.18
CA ASP A 200 -5.56 -8.59 -13.63
C ASP A 200 -4.48 -7.60 -14.06
N LYS A 201 -3.23 -8.10 -14.16
CA LYS A 201 -2.07 -7.29 -14.55
C LYS A 201 -2.07 -6.89 -16.03
N SER A 202 -2.92 -7.51 -16.86
CA SER A 202 -3.09 -7.13 -18.26
C SER A 202 -3.83 -5.80 -18.41
N LYS A 203 -4.61 -5.44 -17.40
CA LYS A 203 -5.35 -4.19 -17.30
C LYS A 203 -4.71 -3.30 -16.24
N GLY A 204 -4.47 -2.05 -16.58
CA GLY A 204 -3.89 -1.08 -15.64
C GLY A 204 -4.83 -0.79 -14.46
N ALA A 205 -4.25 -0.64 -13.26
CA ALA A 205 -4.97 -0.02 -12.16
C ALA A 205 -5.02 1.50 -12.35
N SER A 206 -6.04 2.11 -11.78
CA SER A 206 -6.28 3.55 -11.82
C SER A 206 -6.68 4.04 -10.42
N ASN A 207 -7.07 5.29 -10.31
CA ASN A 207 -7.67 5.84 -9.10
C ASN A 207 -8.94 6.62 -9.44
N ILE A 208 -9.80 6.82 -8.44
CA ILE A 208 -11.11 7.46 -8.64
C ILE A 208 -10.95 8.85 -9.26
N HIS A 209 -9.98 9.65 -8.80
CA HIS A 209 -9.76 10.99 -9.35
C HIS A 209 -9.34 10.96 -10.82
N ALA A 210 -8.48 10.01 -11.22
CA ALA A 210 -8.10 9.87 -12.62
C ALA A 210 -9.30 9.50 -13.50
N GLU A 211 -10.18 8.62 -13.00
CA GLU A 211 -11.41 8.26 -13.72
C GLU A 211 -12.37 9.45 -13.83
N LEU A 212 -12.57 10.22 -12.76
CA LEU A 212 -13.40 11.41 -12.77
C LEU A 212 -12.84 12.49 -13.71
N ARG A 213 -11.52 12.70 -13.70
CA ARG A 213 -10.85 13.67 -14.57
C ARG A 213 -10.89 13.34 -16.05
N ARG A 214 -11.12 12.09 -16.42
CA ARG A 214 -11.40 11.75 -17.82
C ARG A 214 -12.68 12.41 -18.32
N LYS A 215 -13.64 12.65 -17.40
CA LYS A 215 -14.91 13.31 -17.68
C LYS A 215 -14.84 14.82 -17.45
N ASP A 216 -14.13 15.24 -16.42
CA ASP A 216 -13.96 16.64 -16.03
C ASP A 216 -12.50 16.93 -15.69
N LYS A 217 -11.80 17.61 -16.61
CA LYS A 217 -10.37 17.95 -16.48
C LYS A 217 -10.09 19.02 -15.42
N THR A 218 -11.10 19.70 -14.91
CA THR A 218 -10.96 20.75 -13.89
C THR A 218 -10.71 20.17 -12.50
N LEU A 219 -11.06 18.88 -12.30
CA LEU A 219 -10.86 18.22 -11.03
C LEU A 219 -9.35 18.03 -10.72
N PRO A 220 -8.93 18.12 -9.46
CA PRO A 220 -7.53 18.01 -9.09
C PRO A 220 -6.96 16.62 -9.41
N GLN A 221 -5.65 16.59 -9.72
CA GLN A 221 -4.95 15.36 -10.14
C GLN A 221 -4.77 14.34 -9.03
N GLN A 222 -4.68 14.79 -7.78
CA GLN A 222 -4.41 13.95 -6.62
C GLN A 222 -5.37 14.33 -5.50
N ALA A 223 -5.94 13.28 -4.90
CA ALA A 223 -6.50 13.37 -3.57
C ALA A 223 -5.39 13.23 -2.54
N ASP A 224 -5.63 13.72 -1.35
CA ASP A 224 -4.81 13.35 -0.21
C ASP A 224 -4.91 11.84 0.05
N GLN A 225 -3.89 11.25 0.67
CA GLN A 225 -3.86 9.84 0.98
C GLN A 225 -4.17 9.64 2.45
N VAL A 226 -5.09 8.75 2.73
CA VAL A 226 -5.32 8.14 4.04
C VAL A 226 -5.14 6.64 3.93
N LEU A 227 -4.95 5.95 5.04
CA LEU A 227 -4.98 4.49 5.05
C LEU A 227 -6.36 4.03 4.58
N PHE A 228 -6.41 3.03 3.71
CA PHE A 228 -7.68 2.40 3.36
C PHE A 228 -8.31 1.81 4.62
N GLY A 229 -9.58 2.07 4.86
CA GLY A 229 -10.27 1.67 6.08
C GLY A 229 -10.19 2.66 7.24
N SER A 230 -9.55 3.84 7.08
CA SER A 230 -9.37 4.85 8.15
C SER A 230 -10.66 5.26 8.86
N HIS A 231 -11.79 5.31 8.15
CA HIS A 231 -13.09 5.64 8.74
C HIS A 231 -13.52 4.66 9.84
N LEU A 232 -13.02 3.41 9.81
CA LEU A 232 -13.33 2.39 10.80
C LEU A 232 -12.69 2.69 12.16
N LEU A 233 -11.59 3.45 12.19
CA LEU A 233 -10.92 3.81 13.44
C LEU A 233 -11.83 4.58 14.40
N ARG A 234 -12.68 5.44 13.85
CA ARG A 234 -13.65 6.18 14.66
C ARG A 234 -14.84 5.31 15.10
N LEU A 235 -15.24 4.37 14.26
CA LEU A 235 -16.37 3.47 14.56
C LEU A 235 -16.00 2.41 15.61
N TYR A 236 -14.72 2.02 15.66
CA TYR A 236 -14.20 0.99 16.56
C TYR A 236 -12.97 1.51 17.32
N PRO A 237 -13.15 2.43 18.28
CA PRO A 237 -12.04 3.13 18.95
C PRO A 237 -11.15 2.21 19.78
N ASP A 238 -11.68 1.11 20.30
CA ASP A 238 -10.96 0.20 21.21
C ASP A 238 -10.44 -1.06 20.51
N ALA A 239 -10.82 -1.30 19.26
CA ALA A 239 -10.40 -2.49 18.54
C ALA A 239 -8.91 -2.47 18.20
N SER A 240 -8.25 -3.62 18.24
CA SER A 240 -6.89 -3.78 17.72
C SER A 240 -6.87 -3.52 16.20
N VAL A 241 -5.74 -3.05 15.70
CA VAL A 241 -5.57 -2.65 14.30
C VAL A 241 -4.63 -3.60 13.59
N GLY A 242 -5.08 -4.19 12.51
CA GLY A 242 -4.25 -4.92 11.55
C GLY A 242 -3.87 -4.01 10.38
N VAL A 243 -2.58 -3.95 10.02
CA VAL A 243 -2.10 -3.18 8.87
C VAL A 243 -1.51 -4.11 7.83
N VAL A 244 -2.03 -4.05 6.62
CA VAL A 244 -1.57 -4.81 5.44
C VAL A 244 -1.15 -3.88 4.31
N GLU A 245 -0.55 -4.43 3.26
CA GLU A 245 -0.15 -3.63 2.11
C GLU A 245 -1.33 -3.36 1.18
N SER A 246 -2.13 -4.37 0.86
CA SER A 246 -3.18 -4.26 -0.16
C SER A 246 -4.60 -4.07 0.42
N GLN A 247 -5.44 -3.33 -0.31
CA GLN A 247 -6.86 -3.16 0.04
C GLN A 247 -7.61 -4.49 0.00
N LYS A 248 -7.29 -5.36 -0.98
CA LYS A 248 -7.84 -6.73 -1.08
C LYS A 248 -7.64 -7.47 0.24
N SER A 249 -6.42 -7.44 0.75
CA SER A 249 -6.05 -8.13 1.98
C SER A 249 -6.81 -7.59 3.19
N ALA A 250 -6.95 -6.26 3.31
CA ALA A 250 -7.73 -5.67 4.39
C ALA A 250 -9.19 -6.13 4.39
N VAL A 251 -9.84 -6.19 3.21
CA VAL A 251 -11.23 -6.63 3.09
C VAL A 251 -11.38 -8.11 3.46
N ILE A 252 -10.56 -9.00 2.88
CA ILE A 252 -10.63 -10.45 3.14
C ILE A 252 -10.39 -10.73 4.63
N LEU A 253 -9.37 -10.11 5.21
CA LEU A 253 -9.06 -10.30 6.63
C LEU A 253 -10.15 -9.75 7.53
N SER A 254 -10.83 -8.67 7.16
CA SER A 254 -11.95 -8.15 7.95
C SER A 254 -13.19 -9.05 7.93
N ILE A 255 -13.41 -9.77 6.83
CA ILE A 255 -14.46 -10.80 6.75
C ILE A 255 -14.08 -12.00 7.62
N THR A 256 -12.80 -12.38 7.62
CA THR A 256 -12.30 -13.54 8.38
C THR A 256 -12.18 -13.20 9.88
N TYR A 257 -11.73 -12.00 10.23
CA TYR A 257 -11.45 -11.53 11.59
C TYR A 257 -12.14 -10.19 11.86
N PRO A 258 -13.46 -10.19 12.04
CA PRO A 258 -14.25 -8.98 12.15
C PRO A 258 -14.01 -8.16 13.43
N ASP A 259 -13.37 -8.74 14.43
CA ASP A 259 -13.09 -8.09 15.73
C ASP A 259 -11.91 -7.11 15.67
N MET A 260 -11.17 -7.11 14.56
CA MET A 260 -10.08 -6.16 14.31
C MET A 260 -10.48 -5.11 13.27
N VAL A 261 -9.88 -3.94 13.37
CA VAL A 261 -9.90 -2.95 12.30
C VAL A 261 -8.75 -3.21 11.35
N TRP A 262 -9.04 -3.55 10.11
CA TRP A 262 -8.04 -3.81 9.09
C TRP A 262 -7.83 -2.61 8.19
N LEU A 263 -6.58 -2.16 8.10
CA LEU A 263 -6.17 -1.00 7.30
C LEU A 263 -5.18 -1.43 6.23
N ALA A 264 -5.19 -0.74 5.08
CA ALA A 264 -4.18 -0.96 4.07
C ALA A 264 -3.41 0.32 3.73
N THR A 265 -2.09 0.16 3.54
CA THR A 265 -1.19 1.25 3.13
C THR A 265 -1.28 1.54 1.64
N ALA A 266 -1.81 0.62 0.83
CA ALA A 266 -1.84 0.69 -0.63
C ALA A 266 -0.43 0.77 -1.27
N GLY A 267 0.56 0.19 -0.63
CA GLY A 267 1.92 0.06 -1.13
C GLY A 267 2.99 0.16 -0.05
N LEU A 268 4.10 -0.53 -0.27
CA LEU A 268 5.21 -0.70 0.66
C LEU A 268 5.71 0.63 1.26
N THR A 269 5.94 1.64 0.42
CA THR A 269 6.50 2.95 0.82
C THR A 269 5.52 3.83 1.58
N ASN A 270 4.24 3.47 1.60
CA ASN A 270 3.19 4.19 2.31
C ASN A 270 3.13 3.84 3.80
N PHE A 271 3.92 2.90 4.27
CA PHE A 271 4.15 2.69 5.69
C PHE A 271 5.04 3.81 6.24
N ASN A 272 4.44 4.97 6.51
CA ASN A 272 5.17 6.20 6.86
C ASN A 272 4.44 6.99 7.95
N GLU A 273 5.19 7.88 8.61
CA GLU A 273 4.74 8.68 9.75
C GLU A 273 3.38 9.35 9.53
N ARG A 274 3.20 10.01 8.40
CA ARG A 274 1.97 10.78 8.11
C ARG A 274 0.73 9.89 8.05
N LEU A 275 0.82 8.74 7.37
CA LEU A 275 -0.33 7.85 7.21
C LEU A 275 -0.61 7.03 8.45
N LEU A 276 0.42 6.69 9.23
CA LEU A 276 0.29 5.86 10.42
C LEU A 276 0.01 6.64 11.71
N ALA A 277 0.18 7.97 11.70
CA ALA A 277 -0.08 8.80 12.87
C ALA A 277 -1.44 8.55 13.56
N PRO A 278 -2.54 8.30 12.83
CA PRO A 278 -3.84 8.04 13.45
C PRO A 278 -3.92 6.77 14.30
N ILE A 279 -2.93 5.87 14.21
CA ILE A 279 -2.94 4.58 14.92
C ILE A 279 -1.79 4.41 15.90
N TYR A 280 -1.00 5.45 16.17
CA TYR A 280 0.13 5.37 17.10
C TYR A 280 -0.26 4.98 18.53
N ASP A 281 -1.45 5.36 18.96
CA ASP A 281 -1.99 5.08 20.30
C ASP A 281 -2.74 3.74 20.40
N ARG A 282 -2.81 2.97 19.30
CA ARG A 282 -3.58 1.73 19.21
C ARG A 282 -2.67 0.50 19.40
N ASN A 283 -3.29 -0.64 19.68
CA ASN A 283 -2.62 -1.93 19.55
C ASN A 283 -2.54 -2.30 18.07
N VAL A 284 -1.35 -2.30 17.49
CA VAL A 284 -1.14 -2.47 16.05
C VAL A 284 -0.38 -3.75 15.76
N VAL A 285 -0.88 -4.55 14.82
CA VAL A 285 -0.14 -5.67 14.24
C VAL A 285 0.01 -5.42 12.74
N CYS A 286 1.23 -5.40 12.26
CA CYS A 286 1.54 -5.19 10.86
C CYS A 286 1.83 -6.51 10.16
N TYR A 287 1.28 -6.67 8.97
CA TYR A 287 1.43 -7.83 8.11
C TYR A 287 2.00 -7.39 6.75
N PRO A 288 3.29 -7.03 6.70
CA PRO A 288 3.92 -6.66 5.44
C PRO A 288 3.92 -7.83 4.46
N ASP A 289 3.94 -7.55 3.17
CA ASP A 289 4.24 -8.56 2.16
C ASP A 289 5.66 -9.12 2.42
N PHE A 290 5.94 -10.33 1.93
CA PHE A 290 7.18 -11.05 2.25
C PHE A 290 8.45 -10.18 2.06
N ASN A 291 8.52 -9.49 0.93
CA ASN A 291 9.65 -8.61 0.60
C ASN A 291 9.67 -7.26 1.37
N GLY A 292 8.59 -6.95 2.08
CA GLY A 292 8.45 -5.72 2.88
C GLY A 292 8.78 -5.88 4.37
N VAL A 293 8.97 -7.11 4.84
CA VAL A 293 9.15 -7.43 6.27
C VAL A 293 10.29 -6.63 6.90
N GLN A 294 11.45 -6.62 6.28
CA GLN A 294 12.61 -5.91 6.81
C GLN A 294 12.36 -4.39 6.84
N GLU A 295 11.84 -3.83 5.76
CA GLU A 295 11.58 -2.38 5.67
C GLU A 295 10.56 -1.91 6.69
N TRP A 296 9.44 -2.62 6.85
CA TRP A 296 8.42 -2.27 7.83
C TRP A 296 8.92 -2.46 9.27
N THR A 297 9.74 -3.50 9.52
CA THR A 297 10.35 -3.72 10.83
C THR A 297 11.26 -2.56 11.23
N GLU A 298 12.12 -2.10 10.34
CA GLU A 298 13.02 -0.98 10.64
C GLU A 298 12.26 0.34 10.78
N ARG A 299 11.24 0.57 9.96
CA ARG A 299 10.40 1.77 10.07
C ARG A 299 9.55 1.78 11.33
N ALA A 300 8.97 0.65 11.73
CA ALA A 300 8.18 0.56 12.95
C ALA A 300 8.98 0.93 14.20
N LYS A 301 10.28 0.60 14.26
CA LYS A 301 11.18 1.00 15.35
C LYS A 301 11.43 2.51 15.43
N GLN A 302 11.29 3.22 14.30
CA GLN A 302 11.55 4.65 14.19
C GLN A 302 10.30 5.50 14.43
N LEU A 303 9.13 4.90 14.40
CA LEU A 303 7.84 5.58 14.53
C LEU A 303 7.35 5.51 15.98
N PRO A 304 6.62 6.53 16.46
CA PRO A 304 6.25 6.66 17.88
C PRO A 304 5.01 5.83 18.26
N PHE A 305 4.96 4.57 17.83
CA PHE A 305 3.91 3.65 18.25
C PHE A 305 3.99 3.34 19.74
N LYS A 306 2.88 3.37 20.44
CA LYS A 306 2.80 2.88 21.82
C LYS A 306 2.90 1.36 21.91
N ASN A 307 2.25 0.66 20.98
CA ASN A 307 2.27 -0.79 20.91
C ASN A 307 2.15 -1.24 19.45
N VAL A 308 3.26 -1.74 18.89
CA VAL A 308 3.31 -2.26 17.53
C VAL A 308 4.06 -3.58 17.47
N ARG A 309 3.55 -4.51 16.70
CA ARG A 309 4.18 -5.80 16.42
C ARG A 309 4.18 -6.05 14.91
N ILE A 310 5.27 -6.58 14.38
CA ILE A 310 5.32 -7.16 13.04
C ILE A 310 4.98 -8.63 13.18
N SER A 311 3.97 -9.08 12.46
CA SER A 311 3.57 -10.50 12.41
C SER A 311 4.65 -11.32 11.70
N ASP A 312 4.82 -12.55 12.13
CA ASP A 312 5.71 -13.54 11.49
C ASP A 312 4.92 -14.54 10.60
N TRP A 313 3.82 -14.08 10.02
CA TRP A 313 2.90 -14.82 9.15
C TRP A 313 3.62 -15.57 8.01
N TRP A 314 4.77 -15.06 7.54
CA TRP A 314 5.56 -15.66 6.45
C TRP A 314 6.05 -17.08 6.75
N ARG A 315 6.07 -17.50 8.01
CA ARG A 315 6.37 -18.88 8.39
C ARG A 315 5.38 -19.89 7.84
N TYR A 316 4.20 -19.43 7.45
CA TYR A 316 3.12 -20.22 6.87
C TYR A 316 3.03 -20.08 5.36
N ALA A 317 3.81 -19.18 4.77
CA ALA A 317 3.90 -19.01 3.33
C ALA A 317 4.57 -20.22 2.67
N GLN A 318 4.11 -20.59 1.50
CA GLN A 318 4.70 -21.64 0.67
C GLN A 318 5.74 -21.07 -0.30
N ASP A 319 5.66 -19.79 -0.58
CA ASP A 319 6.48 -19.09 -1.56
C ASP A 319 6.62 -17.61 -1.15
N GLU A 320 7.73 -16.97 -1.52
CA GLU A 320 8.03 -15.57 -1.21
C GLU A 320 7.13 -14.54 -1.90
N LYS A 321 6.26 -14.98 -2.81
CA LYS A 321 5.28 -14.15 -3.50
C LYS A 321 3.91 -14.11 -2.83
N GLU A 322 3.70 -14.98 -1.83
CA GLU A 322 2.47 -14.99 -1.05
C GLU A 322 2.41 -13.79 -0.10
N ASP A 323 1.21 -13.27 0.10
CA ASP A 323 0.87 -12.39 1.21
C ASP A 323 0.09 -13.15 2.30
N ILE A 324 -0.18 -12.52 3.44
CA ILE A 324 -0.97 -13.13 4.52
C ILE A 324 -2.35 -13.60 4.02
N THR A 325 -2.91 -12.91 3.04
CA THR A 325 -4.22 -13.24 2.51
C THR A 325 -4.19 -14.53 1.69
N ASP A 326 -3.11 -14.79 0.97
CA ASP A 326 -2.94 -16.04 0.21
C ASP A 326 -2.88 -17.23 1.18
N VAL A 327 -2.22 -17.09 2.33
CA VAL A 327 -2.21 -18.09 3.40
C VAL A 327 -3.62 -18.33 3.94
N VAL A 328 -4.36 -17.26 4.22
CA VAL A 328 -5.74 -17.35 4.74
C VAL A 328 -6.70 -17.94 3.71
N ILE A 329 -6.63 -17.52 2.43
CA ILE A 329 -7.44 -18.09 1.35
C ILE A 329 -7.20 -19.59 1.24
N ARG A 330 -5.93 -20.01 1.27
CA ARG A 330 -5.57 -21.42 1.22
C ARG A 330 -6.15 -22.21 2.42
N ALA A 331 -6.10 -21.64 3.62
CA ALA A 331 -6.69 -22.26 4.81
C ALA A 331 -8.21 -22.42 4.66
N ILE A 332 -8.93 -21.37 4.20
CA ILE A 332 -10.37 -21.43 3.93
C ILE A 332 -10.70 -22.50 2.88
N GLN A 333 -9.93 -22.57 1.80
CA GLN A 333 -10.14 -23.56 0.75
C GLN A 333 -9.86 -24.99 1.22
N GLN A 334 -8.88 -25.19 2.10
CA GLN A 334 -8.59 -26.48 2.69
C GLN A 334 -9.70 -26.94 3.66
N GLU A 335 -10.28 -26.02 4.42
CA GLU A 335 -11.44 -26.34 5.27
C GLU A 335 -12.69 -26.72 4.46
N LYS A 336 -12.83 -26.13 3.25
CA LYS A 336 -13.90 -26.44 2.32
C LYS A 336 -13.63 -27.63 1.42
N ALA A 337 -12.37 -28.08 1.32
CA ALA A 337 -12.05 -29.23 0.49
C ALA A 337 -12.84 -30.44 0.99
N PRO A 338 -13.56 -31.13 0.13
CA PRO A 338 -14.26 -32.34 0.52
C PRO A 338 -13.22 -33.27 1.12
N TYR A 339 -13.57 -33.86 2.28
CA TYR A 339 -12.77 -34.94 2.81
C TYR A 339 -12.49 -35.95 1.70
N ASN A 340 -11.26 -36.45 1.58
CA ASN A 340 -11.02 -37.58 0.73
C ASN A 340 -11.98 -38.69 1.21
N ILE A 341 -12.93 -39.05 0.34
CA ILE A 341 -13.96 -40.03 0.66
C ILE A 341 -13.39 -41.29 1.33
N PRO A 342 -12.23 -41.82 0.88
CA PRO A 342 -11.60 -42.95 1.56
C PRO A 342 -11.20 -42.66 3.00
N ASP A 343 -10.62 -41.50 3.30
CA ASP A 343 -10.21 -41.13 4.65
C ASP A 343 -11.41 -40.87 5.55
N PHE A 344 -12.42 -40.15 5.06
CA PHE A 344 -13.66 -39.95 5.79
C PHE A 344 -14.37 -41.25 6.13
N ILE A 345 -14.48 -42.17 5.16
CA ILE A 345 -15.11 -43.44 5.35
C ILE A 345 -14.31 -44.25 6.36
N GLN A 346 -12.98 -44.35 6.26
CA GLN A 346 -12.12 -45.06 7.18
C GLN A 346 -12.17 -44.49 8.60
N ASP A 347 -12.29 -43.16 8.73
CA ASP A 347 -12.28 -42.50 10.06
C ASP A 347 -13.65 -42.60 10.77
N ASN A 348 -14.75 -42.73 10.04
CA ASN A 348 -16.11 -42.60 10.59
C ASN A 348 -16.97 -43.88 10.50
N PHE A 349 -16.57 -44.89 9.73
CA PHE A 349 -17.35 -46.11 9.53
C PHE A 349 -16.56 -47.34 9.88
N SER A 350 -17.25 -48.36 10.40
CA SER A 350 -16.64 -49.70 10.60
C SER A 350 -16.37 -50.34 9.24
N GLN A 351 -15.44 -51.31 9.20
CA GLN A 351 -15.13 -52.03 7.95
C GLN A 351 -16.39 -52.75 7.38
N GLU A 352 -17.25 -53.21 8.27
CA GLU A 352 -18.53 -53.84 7.88
C GLU A 352 -19.49 -52.87 7.22
N ALA A 353 -19.62 -51.67 7.77
CA ALA A 353 -20.42 -50.58 7.18
C ALA A 353 -19.86 -50.10 5.83
N ILE A 354 -18.54 -50.09 5.66
CA ILE A 354 -17.89 -49.75 4.38
C ILE A 354 -18.22 -50.81 3.32
N LEU A 355 -18.15 -52.09 3.67
CA LEU A 355 -18.51 -53.16 2.74
C LEU A 355 -19.97 -53.14 2.36
N ASP A 356 -20.87 -52.82 3.28
CA ASP A 356 -22.28 -52.67 3.01
C ASP A 356 -22.61 -51.49 2.11
N LEU A 357 -21.90 -50.34 2.30
CA LEU A 357 -21.98 -49.19 1.36
C LEU A 357 -21.49 -49.57 -0.04
N CYS A 358 -20.38 -50.32 -0.15
CA CYS A 358 -19.87 -50.78 -1.43
C CYS A 358 -20.90 -51.72 -2.13
N ARG A 359 -21.53 -52.60 -1.39
CA ARG A 359 -22.60 -53.48 -1.95
C ARG A 359 -23.82 -52.67 -2.38
N LEU A 360 -24.25 -51.73 -1.54
CA LEU A 360 -25.45 -50.89 -1.83
C LEU A 360 -25.26 -50.02 -3.07
N PHE A 361 -24.08 -49.51 -3.28
CA PHE A 361 -23.76 -48.62 -4.41
C PHE A 361 -23.05 -49.30 -5.59
N GLN A 362 -22.95 -50.64 -5.59
CA GLN A 362 -22.28 -51.49 -6.59
C GLN A 362 -20.85 -50.99 -6.93
N LEU A 363 -20.12 -50.59 -5.90
CA LEU A 363 -18.74 -50.13 -6.03
C LEU A 363 -17.80 -51.33 -5.97
N ASP A 364 -16.92 -51.46 -6.96
CA ASP A 364 -15.85 -52.46 -6.93
C ASP A 364 -14.80 -52.07 -5.86
N VAL A 365 -14.57 -52.92 -4.91
CA VAL A 365 -13.43 -52.82 -4.00
C VAL A 365 -12.21 -53.26 -4.79
N VAL A 366 -11.45 -52.30 -5.35
CA VAL A 366 -10.17 -52.59 -6.01
C VAL A 366 -9.27 -53.25 -4.98
N ASN A 367 -8.95 -54.52 -5.21
CA ASN A 367 -8.13 -55.42 -4.36
C ASN A 367 -6.90 -54.71 -3.80
N THR A 368 -6.97 -54.24 -2.58
CA THR A 368 -5.84 -54.20 -1.70
C THR A 368 -5.88 -55.48 -0.88
N GLU A 369 -4.79 -56.28 -0.89
CA GLU A 369 -4.64 -57.45 0.01
C GLU A 369 -5.11 -57.07 1.41
N PRO A 370 -5.75 -57.98 2.15
CA PRO A 370 -6.29 -57.68 3.48
C PRO A 370 -5.14 -57.43 4.44
N GLN A 371 -4.63 -56.21 4.45
CA GLN A 371 -3.90 -55.71 5.60
C GLN A 371 -4.91 -55.65 6.74
N GLN A 372 -4.58 -56.33 7.83
CA GLN A 372 -5.38 -56.32 9.05
C GLN A 372 -5.65 -54.86 9.39
N TRP A 373 -6.90 -54.45 9.16
CA TRP A 373 -7.35 -53.09 9.49
C TRP A 373 -7.20 -52.92 11.01
N GLN A 374 -6.33 -52.02 11.40
CA GLN A 374 -6.32 -51.51 12.76
C GLN A 374 -6.93 -50.12 12.73
N PRO A 375 -7.94 -49.84 13.60
CA PRO A 375 -8.49 -48.49 13.71
C PRO A 375 -7.34 -47.56 14.01
N ARG A 376 -7.10 -46.59 13.11
CA ARG A 376 -6.13 -45.53 13.42
C ARG A 376 -6.56 -44.89 14.73
N PRO A 377 -5.64 -44.62 15.66
CA PRO A 377 -5.96 -43.83 16.83
C PRO A 377 -6.67 -42.54 16.32
N LYS A 378 -7.82 -42.20 16.94
CA LYS A 378 -8.56 -41.00 16.60
C LYS A 378 -7.56 -39.87 16.36
N ARG A 379 -7.46 -39.42 15.14
CA ARG A 379 -6.62 -38.22 14.84
C ARG A 379 -7.04 -37.17 15.85
N GLU A 380 -6.16 -36.82 16.76
CA GLU A 380 -6.30 -35.53 17.45
C GLU A 380 -6.61 -34.50 16.34
N LYS A 381 -7.68 -33.70 16.54
CA LYS A 381 -8.06 -32.69 15.57
C LYS A 381 -6.79 -32.04 15.12
N ARG A 382 -6.41 -32.25 13.86
CA ARG A 382 -5.25 -31.52 13.30
C ARG A 382 -5.53 -30.06 13.54
N GLU A 383 -4.71 -29.47 14.37
CA GLU A 383 -4.74 -28.05 14.62
C GLU A 383 -4.70 -27.37 13.26
N THR A 384 -5.78 -26.66 12.92
CA THR A 384 -5.85 -25.96 11.64
C THR A 384 -4.77 -24.86 11.63
N ILE A 385 -4.34 -24.42 10.45
CA ILE A 385 -3.47 -23.25 10.34
C ILE A 385 -4.06 -22.09 11.14
N MET A 386 -5.39 -21.95 11.13
CA MET A 386 -6.13 -20.94 11.87
C MET A 386 -6.02 -21.10 13.39
N ASP A 387 -6.08 -22.33 13.91
CA ASP A 387 -5.90 -22.58 15.32
C ASP A 387 -4.46 -22.28 15.78
N ARG A 388 -3.47 -22.57 14.94
CA ARG A 388 -2.07 -22.24 15.21
C ARG A 388 -1.85 -20.72 15.21
N LEU A 389 -2.36 -20.02 14.20
CA LEU A 389 -2.28 -18.57 14.12
C LEU A 389 -2.92 -17.90 15.33
N ARG A 390 -4.07 -18.45 15.85
CA ARG A 390 -4.71 -18.01 17.10
C ARG A 390 -3.84 -18.28 18.33
N LYS A 391 -3.27 -19.49 18.47
CA LYS A 391 -2.44 -19.85 19.63
C LYS A 391 -1.14 -19.07 19.71
N GLU A 392 -0.53 -18.79 18.58
CA GLU A 392 0.71 -18.02 18.52
C GLU A 392 0.49 -16.51 18.66
N GLY A 393 -0.78 -16.08 18.90
CA GLY A 393 -1.11 -14.67 19.06
C GLY A 393 -0.84 -13.85 17.81
N VAL A 394 -0.78 -14.48 16.65
CA VAL A 394 -0.83 -13.82 15.34
C VAL A 394 -2.23 -13.24 15.15
N TYR A 395 -3.18 -13.74 15.92
CA TYR A 395 -4.53 -13.23 16.11
C TYR A 395 -4.81 -13.07 17.61
N VAL A 396 -5.28 -11.90 17.98
CA VAL A 396 -5.87 -11.62 19.29
C VAL A 396 -7.37 -11.86 19.20
#